data_89791220a8a70d30dec30b60ef0f6616
#
_entry.id   89791220a8a70d30dec30b60ef0f6616
#
_cell.length_a   1.000
_cell.length_b   1.000
_cell.length_c   1.000
_cell.angle_alpha   90.00
_cell.angle_beta   90.00
_cell.angle_gamma   90.00
#
_symmetry.space_group_name_H-M   'P 1'
#
loop_
_entity.id
_entity.type
_entity.pdbx_description
1 polymer ?
#
loop_
_entity_poly.entity_id
_entity_poly.type
_entity_poly.pdbx_seq_one_letter_code
_entity_poly.pdbx_strand_id
1 'polypeptide(L)'
;MSKIKVKNPVVEMDGDEMTRIIWSFIKEQLILPYLDIDLKYFDLSIENRDATDDQVTIDSAEATKLYGVAVKCATITPDEERVEEFGLKKMWKSPNGTIRNILGGVIFREPIVISNIPRLVPGWTKPIIIGRHAFGDQYRATDTVIPGPGSLTLTYTPTDGGEPMELDVYDFPSGGVAMAMYNLDESIRDFARASMRYGLDRGVPVYLSTKNTIMKAYDGRFKDLFAEVFDAEFKADFDKAGLTYEHRLIDDMVACAMKWEGGYVWACKNYDGDVQSDTVAQGFGSLGLMTSVLMTPDGKTVEAEAAHGTVTRHYRQHQQGKPTSTNPIASIFAWTRGLDYRGRMDGTPEVSEFAQTLERVCIETVESGKMTKDLALLISADQPFQTTQEFLASIDENLQKAMAK
;
A
#
# COMPACT_ATOMS: atom_id res chain seq x y z
N MET A 1 9.35 -18.52 26.71
CA MET A 1 9.31 -17.06 27.03
C MET A 1 7.88 -16.67 27.38
N SER A 2 7.68 -15.69 28.28
CA SER A 2 6.36 -15.10 28.46
C SER A 2 6.01 -14.32 27.20
N LYS A 3 4.75 -14.40 26.74
CA LYS A 3 4.30 -13.64 25.59
C LYS A 3 4.32 -12.14 25.88
N ILE A 4 4.66 -11.34 24.87
CA ILE A 4 4.57 -9.89 24.93
C ILE A 4 3.09 -9.50 24.83
N LYS A 5 2.61 -8.68 25.76
CA LYS A 5 1.22 -8.26 25.77
C LYS A 5 0.98 -7.10 24.80
N VAL A 6 0.05 -7.27 23.86
CA VAL A 6 -0.46 -6.21 23.02
C VAL A 6 -1.64 -5.56 23.72
N LYS A 7 -1.55 -4.26 23.99
CA LYS A 7 -2.47 -3.56 24.90
C LYS A 7 -3.88 -3.41 24.30
N ASN A 8 -3.99 -3.00 23.06
CA ASN A 8 -5.26 -2.82 22.37
C ASN A 8 -5.39 -3.79 21.20
N PRO A 9 -6.63 -4.11 20.78
CA PRO A 9 -6.87 -5.05 19.68
C PRO A 9 -6.23 -4.62 18.36
N VAL A 10 -5.97 -5.61 17.52
CA VAL A 10 -5.64 -5.43 16.09
C VAL A 10 -6.74 -6.09 15.26
N VAL A 11 -7.22 -5.40 14.23
CA VAL A 11 -8.16 -5.97 13.27
C VAL A 11 -7.39 -6.87 12.31
N GLU A 12 -7.82 -8.12 12.20
CA GLU A 12 -7.29 -9.07 11.23
C GLU A 12 -8.30 -9.27 10.11
N MET A 13 -7.92 -8.93 8.89
CA MET A 13 -8.70 -9.15 7.67
C MET A 13 -8.07 -10.30 6.89
N ASP A 14 -8.65 -11.50 6.99
CA ASP A 14 -8.18 -12.67 6.24
C ASP A 14 -8.59 -12.55 4.76
N GLY A 15 -7.97 -13.34 3.89
CA GLY A 15 -8.13 -13.20 2.45
C GLY A 15 -8.39 -14.50 1.72
N ASP A 16 -7.77 -14.63 0.53
CA ASP A 16 -8.06 -15.68 -0.42
C ASP A 16 -6.82 -16.49 -0.82
N GLU A 17 -7.06 -17.66 -1.35
CA GLU A 17 -6.14 -18.53 -2.09
C GLU A 17 -4.82 -18.82 -1.36
N MET A 18 -3.67 -18.78 -2.05
CA MET A 18 -2.37 -19.15 -1.47
C MET A 18 -1.95 -18.19 -0.36
N THR A 19 -2.30 -16.91 -0.46
CA THR A 19 -1.98 -15.93 0.56
C THR A 19 -2.72 -16.17 1.87
N ARG A 20 -3.97 -16.66 1.86
CA ARG A 20 -4.69 -17.09 3.06
C ARG A 20 -3.98 -18.23 3.79
N ILE A 21 -3.48 -19.22 3.05
CA ILE A 21 -2.73 -20.34 3.62
C ILE A 21 -1.44 -19.85 4.29
N ILE A 22 -0.70 -18.99 3.60
CA ILE A 22 0.54 -18.39 4.12
C ILE A 22 0.24 -17.52 5.35
N TRP A 23 -0.84 -16.75 5.31
CA TRP A 23 -1.28 -15.88 6.41
C TRP A 23 -1.54 -16.68 7.69
N SER A 24 -2.21 -17.83 7.57
CA SER A 24 -2.42 -18.75 8.71
C SER A 24 -1.08 -19.25 9.27
N PHE A 25 -0.14 -19.68 8.42
CA PHE A 25 1.19 -20.14 8.87
C PHE A 25 1.97 -19.04 9.57
N ILE A 26 1.98 -17.81 9.03
CA ILE A 26 2.62 -16.66 9.67
C ILE A 26 2.03 -16.42 11.06
N LYS A 27 0.71 -16.35 11.15
CA LYS A 27 0.00 -16.11 12.40
C LYS A 27 0.34 -17.17 13.45
N GLU A 28 0.26 -18.45 13.07
CA GLU A 28 0.47 -19.59 13.98
C GLU A 28 1.93 -19.76 14.40
N GLN A 29 2.90 -19.47 13.52
CA GLN A 29 4.32 -19.72 13.79
C GLN A 29 5.08 -18.49 14.28
N LEU A 30 4.77 -17.29 13.75
CA LEU A 30 5.58 -16.09 13.98
C LEU A 30 4.87 -15.01 14.83
N ILE A 31 3.56 -15.10 15.06
CA ILE A 31 2.80 -14.07 15.79
C ILE A 31 2.29 -14.61 17.12
N LEU A 32 1.38 -15.58 17.09
CA LEU A 32 0.70 -16.07 18.29
C LEU A 32 1.61 -16.75 19.33
N PRO A 33 2.75 -17.39 18.97
CA PRO A 33 3.67 -17.92 19.99
C PRO A 33 4.36 -16.84 20.81
N TYR A 34 4.55 -15.65 20.25
CA TYR A 34 5.30 -14.54 20.85
C TYR A 34 4.43 -13.47 21.50
N LEU A 35 3.21 -13.26 20.99
CA LEU A 35 2.32 -12.19 21.42
C LEU A 35 1.07 -12.71 22.12
N ASP A 36 0.68 -12.01 23.19
CA ASP A 36 -0.66 -12.08 23.77
C ASP A 36 -1.48 -10.93 23.17
N ILE A 37 -2.23 -11.23 22.11
CA ILE A 37 -2.90 -10.27 21.24
C ILE A 37 -4.39 -10.60 21.07
N ASP A 38 -5.23 -9.59 21.20
CA ASP A 38 -6.66 -9.67 20.87
C ASP A 38 -6.86 -9.35 19.39
N LEU A 39 -7.20 -10.34 18.57
CA LEU A 39 -7.47 -10.19 17.14
C LEU A 39 -8.97 -10.07 16.89
N LYS A 40 -9.38 -8.96 16.30
CA LYS A 40 -10.73 -8.77 15.76
C LYS A 40 -10.75 -9.31 14.33
N TYR A 41 -11.10 -10.60 14.21
CA TYR A 41 -11.01 -11.35 12.96
C TYR A 41 -12.21 -11.11 12.04
N PHE A 42 -11.93 -10.83 10.77
CA PHE A 42 -12.89 -10.73 9.68
C PHE A 42 -12.43 -11.60 8.51
N ASP A 43 -13.31 -12.52 8.10
CA ASP A 43 -13.06 -13.36 6.91
C ASP A 43 -13.49 -12.61 5.64
N LEU A 44 -12.51 -12.07 4.90
CA LEU A 44 -12.72 -11.40 3.62
C LEU A 44 -12.51 -12.32 2.41
N SER A 45 -12.62 -13.66 2.59
CA SER A 45 -12.66 -14.56 1.45
C SER A 45 -13.80 -14.21 0.51
N ILE A 46 -13.62 -14.51 -0.78
CA ILE A 46 -14.62 -14.18 -1.79
C ILE A 46 -15.96 -14.87 -1.50
N GLU A 47 -15.91 -16.10 -0.96
CA GLU A 47 -17.10 -16.85 -0.60
C GLU A 47 -17.86 -16.18 0.58
N ASN A 48 -17.16 -15.74 1.63
CA ASN A 48 -17.80 -15.09 2.77
C ASN A 48 -18.28 -13.68 2.42
N ARG A 49 -17.55 -12.95 1.57
CA ARG A 49 -18.03 -11.66 1.05
C ARG A 49 -19.32 -11.83 0.23
N ASP A 50 -19.40 -12.86 -0.61
CA ASP A 50 -20.61 -13.17 -1.36
C ASP A 50 -21.76 -13.57 -0.43
N ALA A 51 -21.50 -14.41 0.57
CA ALA A 51 -22.50 -14.85 1.54
C ALA A 51 -23.09 -13.68 2.36
N THR A 52 -22.28 -12.68 2.68
CA THR A 52 -22.66 -11.50 3.48
C THR A 52 -23.07 -10.28 2.63
N ASP A 53 -23.22 -10.43 1.33
CA ASP A 53 -23.44 -9.32 0.38
C ASP A 53 -22.42 -8.19 0.53
N ASP A 54 -21.14 -8.58 0.76
CA ASP A 54 -19.97 -7.74 1.02
C ASP A 54 -20.03 -6.88 2.29
N GLN A 55 -21.00 -7.14 3.18
CA GLN A 55 -21.13 -6.41 4.45
C GLN A 55 -19.91 -6.61 5.34
N VAL A 56 -19.29 -7.81 5.33
CA VAL A 56 -18.07 -8.10 6.11
C VAL A 56 -16.90 -7.15 5.78
N THR A 57 -16.79 -6.70 4.53
CA THR A 57 -15.78 -5.72 4.13
C THR A 57 -16.02 -4.36 4.79
N ILE A 58 -17.28 -3.91 4.83
CA ILE A 58 -17.69 -2.67 5.50
C ILE A 58 -17.43 -2.77 7.01
N ASP A 59 -17.87 -3.87 7.62
CA ASP A 59 -17.72 -4.10 9.07
C ASP A 59 -16.24 -4.12 9.49
N SER A 60 -15.38 -4.71 8.67
CA SER A 60 -13.93 -4.73 8.92
C SER A 60 -13.29 -3.34 8.85
N ALA A 61 -13.73 -2.50 7.92
CA ALA A 61 -13.27 -1.12 7.80
C ALA A 61 -13.76 -0.25 8.98
N GLU A 62 -15.00 -0.39 9.40
CA GLU A 62 -15.53 0.32 10.59
C GLU A 62 -14.85 -0.16 11.88
N ALA A 63 -14.56 -1.45 12.01
CA ALA A 63 -13.74 -1.96 13.11
C ALA A 63 -12.33 -1.36 13.10
N THR A 64 -11.74 -1.17 11.92
CA THR A 64 -10.42 -0.56 11.78
C THR A 64 -10.41 0.90 12.26
N LYS A 65 -11.45 1.67 11.96
CA LYS A 65 -11.60 3.02 12.55
C LYS A 65 -11.69 2.98 14.08
N LEU A 66 -12.43 2.00 14.62
CA LEU A 66 -12.63 1.88 16.06
C LEU A 66 -11.34 1.49 16.80
N TYR A 67 -10.58 0.53 16.27
CA TYR A 67 -9.39 -0.01 16.93
C TYR A 67 -8.08 0.62 16.47
N GLY A 68 -8.10 1.37 15.39
CA GLY A 68 -6.98 2.16 14.88
C GLY A 68 -5.92 1.40 14.07
N VAL A 69 -5.82 0.06 14.18
CA VAL A 69 -4.84 -0.73 13.44
C VAL A 69 -5.47 -1.98 12.87
N ALA A 70 -5.23 -2.20 11.58
CA ALA A 70 -5.56 -3.44 10.89
C ALA A 70 -4.36 -4.03 10.16
N VAL A 71 -4.37 -5.36 10.03
CA VAL A 71 -3.51 -6.13 9.15
C VAL A 71 -4.37 -6.92 8.17
N LYS A 72 -4.01 -6.91 6.90
CA LYS A 72 -4.87 -7.46 5.85
C LYS A 72 -4.12 -8.41 4.92
N CYS A 73 -4.72 -9.59 4.74
CA CYS A 73 -4.34 -10.55 3.70
C CYS A 73 -4.83 -10.11 2.32
N ALA A 74 -4.22 -10.61 1.26
CA ALA A 74 -4.66 -10.34 -0.10
C ALA A 74 -6.02 -11.00 -0.39
N THR A 75 -6.87 -10.28 -1.12
CA THR A 75 -8.24 -10.68 -1.45
C THR A 75 -8.48 -10.70 -2.96
N ILE A 76 -9.36 -11.58 -3.44
CA ILE A 76 -9.79 -11.62 -4.83
C ILE A 76 -10.66 -10.39 -5.13
N THR A 77 -10.37 -9.71 -6.24
CA THR A 77 -11.34 -8.84 -6.93
C THR A 77 -11.84 -9.62 -8.14
N PRO A 78 -13.11 -10.07 -8.14
CA PRO A 78 -13.60 -10.96 -9.17
C PRO A 78 -13.80 -10.25 -10.52
N ASP A 79 -13.43 -10.95 -11.59
CA ASP A 79 -13.85 -10.73 -12.96
C ASP A 79 -14.94 -11.74 -13.35
N GLU A 80 -15.33 -11.77 -14.61
CA GLU A 80 -16.38 -12.68 -15.12
C GLU A 80 -16.02 -14.15 -14.88
N GLU A 81 -14.76 -14.56 -15.09
CA GLU A 81 -14.30 -15.93 -14.88
C GLU A 81 -14.39 -16.33 -13.42
N ARG A 82 -14.04 -15.43 -12.51
CA ARG A 82 -14.14 -15.64 -11.07
C ARG A 82 -15.58 -15.70 -10.57
N VAL A 83 -16.47 -14.88 -11.15
CA VAL A 83 -17.90 -14.97 -10.85
C VAL A 83 -18.45 -16.35 -11.19
N GLU A 84 -18.11 -16.91 -12.35
CA GLU A 84 -18.51 -18.25 -12.75
C GLU A 84 -17.84 -19.33 -11.88
N GLU A 85 -16.53 -19.23 -11.64
CA GLU A 85 -15.76 -20.20 -10.85
C GLU A 85 -16.31 -20.39 -9.44
N PHE A 86 -16.64 -19.30 -8.77
CA PHE A 86 -17.12 -19.32 -7.37
C PHE A 86 -18.64 -19.30 -7.26
N GLY A 87 -19.38 -19.22 -8.36
CA GLY A 87 -20.84 -19.16 -8.38
C GLY A 87 -21.38 -17.91 -7.65
N LEU A 88 -20.72 -16.77 -7.82
CA LEU A 88 -21.02 -15.55 -7.09
C LEU A 88 -22.36 -14.94 -7.54
N LYS A 89 -23.06 -14.30 -6.62
CA LYS A 89 -24.32 -13.57 -6.88
C LYS A 89 -24.13 -12.42 -7.87
N LYS A 90 -22.94 -11.79 -7.87
CA LYS A 90 -22.56 -10.71 -8.77
C LYS A 90 -21.05 -10.49 -8.77
N MET A 91 -20.56 -9.67 -9.68
CA MET A 91 -19.18 -9.21 -9.70
C MET A 91 -18.95 -8.13 -8.64
N TRP A 92 -18.46 -8.55 -7.46
CA TRP A 92 -18.22 -7.67 -6.32
C TRP A 92 -17.11 -6.66 -6.61
N LYS A 93 -17.22 -5.47 -6.03
CA LYS A 93 -16.16 -4.45 -6.10
C LYS A 93 -14.90 -4.92 -5.35
N SER A 94 -13.78 -4.27 -5.65
CA SER A 94 -12.55 -4.50 -4.90
C SER A 94 -12.74 -4.17 -3.40
N PRO A 95 -12.49 -5.12 -2.49
CA PRO A 95 -12.57 -4.84 -1.06
C PRO A 95 -11.57 -3.78 -0.63
N ASN A 96 -10.36 -3.73 -1.26
CA ASN A 96 -9.40 -2.67 -1.00
C ASN A 96 -9.97 -1.28 -1.33
N GLY A 97 -10.70 -1.16 -2.45
CA GLY A 97 -11.38 0.09 -2.82
C GLY A 97 -12.46 0.50 -1.79
N THR A 98 -13.26 -0.45 -1.32
CA THR A 98 -14.28 -0.22 -0.29
C THR A 98 -13.66 0.23 1.03
N ILE A 99 -12.64 -0.49 1.53
CA ILE A 99 -11.93 -0.16 2.76
C ILE A 99 -11.30 1.23 2.68
N ARG A 100 -10.58 1.52 1.59
CA ARG A 100 -9.95 2.83 1.36
C ARG A 100 -10.94 3.98 1.32
N ASN A 101 -12.10 3.77 0.71
CA ASN A 101 -13.16 4.79 0.66
C ASN A 101 -13.77 5.04 2.05
N ILE A 102 -13.86 4.03 2.89
CA ILE A 102 -14.39 4.13 4.25
C ILE A 102 -13.37 4.78 5.20
N LEU A 103 -12.12 4.34 5.16
CA LEU A 103 -11.07 4.84 6.05
C LEU A 103 -10.58 6.23 5.65
N GLY A 104 -10.55 6.52 4.34
CA GLY A 104 -9.80 7.65 3.81
C GLY A 104 -8.29 7.40 3.90
N GLY A 105 -7.50 8.45 3.69
CA GLY A 105 -6.05 8.37 3.86
C GLY A 105 -5.27 8.13 2.57
N VAL A 106 -4.00 7.83 2.75
CA VAL A 106 -2.99 7.71 1.70
C VAL A 106 -2.34 6.34 1.76
N ILE A 107 -2.09 5.76 0.59
CA ILE A 107 -1.41 4.48 0.48
C ILE A 107 0.07 4.74 0.30
N PHE A 108 0.87 4.19 1.23
CA PHE A 108 2.33 4.20 1.15
C PHE A 108 2.83 2.82 0.78
N ARG A 109 3.52 2.72 -0.36
CA ARG A 109 4.19 1.51 -0.81
C ARG A 109 5.68 1.65 -0.62
N GLU A 110 6.26 0.73 0.17
CA GLU A 110 7.66 0.75 0.57
C GLU A 110 8.34 -0.56 0.18
N PRO A 111 9.45 -0.52 -0.59
CA PRO A 111 10.20 -1.72 -0.92
C PRO A 111 10.98 -2.23 0.30
N ILE A 112 11.01 -3.55 0.43
CA ILE A 112 11.87 -4.27 1.38
C ILE A 112 13.22 -4.46 0.71
N VAL A 113 14.25 -3.77 1.19
CA VAL A 113 15.59 -3.83 0.62
C VAL A 113 16.39 -4.95 1.29
N ILE A 114 16.84 -5.92 0.48
CA ILE A 114 17.66 -7.06 0.92
C ILE A 114 18.97 -7.03 0.13
N SER A 115 20.11 -7.05 0.80
CA SER A 115 21.41 -6.71 0.21
C SER A 115 21.86 -7.67 -0.90
N ASN A 116 21.56 -8.96 -0.76
CA ASN A 116 21.95 -10.02 -1.72
C ASN A 116 20.93 -10.23 -2.85
N ILE A 117 19.78 -9.55 -2.83
CA ILE A 117 18.81 -9.59 -3.93
C ILE A 117 19.17 -8.51 -4.96
N PRO A 118 19.49 -8.90 -6.20
CA PRO A 118 19.85 -7.95 -7.25
C PRO A 118 18.71 -6.99 -7.56
N ARG A 119 19.01 -5.70 -7.65
CA ARG A 119 18.09 -4.65 -8.08
C ARG A 119 18.29 -4.33 -9.55
N LEU A 120 17.22 -4.05 -10.29
CA LEU A 120 17.31 -3.60 -11.69
C LEU A 120 17.97 -2.22 -11.78
N VAL A 121 17.81 -1.39 -10.74
CA VAL A 121 18.53 -0.12 -10.59
C VAL A 121 19.54 -0.27 -9.45
N PRO A 122 20.81 -0.61 -9.75
CA PRO A 122 21.82 -0.93 -8.72
C PRO A 122 22.09 0.20 -7.73
N GLY A 123 21.86 1.45 -8.14
CA GLY A 123 22.04 2.64 -7.30
C GLY A 123 21.00 2.80 -6.18
N TRP A 124 19.88 2.09 -6.23
CA TRP A 124 18.83 2.17 -5.21
C TRP A 124 19.22 1.35 -3.98
N THR A 125 19.92 1.97 -3.05
CA THR A 125 20.41 1.32 -1.81
C THR A 125 19.49 1.57 -0.61
N LYS A 126 18.57 2.54 -0.73
CA LYS A 126 17.59 2.91 0.29
C LYS A 126 16.18 2.86 -0.29
N PRO A 127 15.13 2.64 0.50
CA PRO A 127 13.76 2.59 0.00
C PRO A 127 13.34 3.89 -0.70
N ILE A 128 12.67 3.77 -1.84
CA ILE A 128 11.87 4.84 -2.43
C ILE A 128 10.42 4.54 -2.06
N ILE A 129 9.83 5.37 -1.21
CA ILE A 129 8.50 5.17 -0.67
C ILE A 129 7.51 5.95 -1.52
N ILE A 130 6.60 5.27 -2.21
CA ILE A 130 5.57 5.94 -3.01
C ILE A 130 4.35 6.20 -2.13
N GLY A 131 4.01 7.49 -1.94
CA GLY A 131 2.76 7.93 -1.36
C GLY A 131 1.74 8.20 -2.46
N ARG A 132 0.70 7.37 -2.57
CA ARG A 132 -0.36 7.51 -3.58
C ARG A 132 -1.59 8.18 -2.98
N HIS A 133 -2.02 9.30 -3.58
CA HIS A 133 -3.31 9.91 -3.30
C HIS A 133 -4.43 9.09 -3.93
N ALA A 134 -4.99 8.14 -3.19
CA ALA A 134 -5.98 7.19 -3.71
C ALA A 134 -7.40 7.76 -3.81
N PHE A 135 -7.53 9.02 -4.25
CA PHE A 135 -8.81 9.71 -4.40
C PHE A 135 -8.83 10.57 -5.67
N GLY A 136 -10.00 10.62 -6.32
CA GLY A 136 -10.23 11.53 -7.45
C GLY A 136 -9.43 11.19 -8.70
N ASP A 137 -9.12 12.21 -9.48
CA ASP A 137 -8.38 12.18 -10.74
C ASP A 137 -9.01 11.19 -11.74
N GLN A 138 -8.21 10.48 -12.54
CA GLN A 138 -8.67 9.53 -13.57
C GLN A 138 -9.53 8.39 -12.99
N TYR A 139 -9.34 8.02 -11.73
CA TYR A 139 -10.07 6.92 -11.07
C TYR A 139 -11.51 7.25 -10.68
N ARG A 140 -11.88 8.52 -10.75
CA ARG A 140 -13.26 9.04 -10.56
C ARG A 140 -13.70 9.97 -11.68
N ALA A 141 -13.11 9.81 -12.84
CA ALA A 141 -13.47 10.58 -14.02
C ALA A 141 -14.82 10.15 -14.57
N THR A 142 -15.46 11.11 -15.25
CA THR A 142 -16.58 10.86 -16.14
C THR A 142 -16.06 10.97 -17.57
N ASP A 143 -16.13 9.89 -18.33
CA ASP A 143 -15.66 9.84 -19.72
C ASP A 143 -16.76 9.41 -20.68
N THR A 144 -16.62 9.80 -21.94
CA THR A 144 -17.60 9.48 -22.97
C THR A 144 -16.97 9.49 -24.35
N VAL A 145 -17.63 8.75 -25.26
CA VAL A 145 -17.36 8.82 -26.70
C VAL A 145 -18.19 9.94 -27.30
N ILE A 146 -17.55 10.83 -28.03
CA ILE A 146 -18.19 11.89 -28.82
C ILE A 146 -18.57 11.30 -30.19
N PRO A 147 -19.87 11.26 -30.54
CA PRO A 147 -20.30 10.50 -31.73
C PRO A 147 -20.05 11.21 -33.06
N GLY A 148 -19.81 12.51 -33.07
CA GLY A 148 -19.67 13.30 -34.31
C GLY A 148 -19.35 14.76 -34.04
N PRO A 149 -19.49 15.64 -35.05
CA PRO A 149 -19.22 17.05 -34.89
C PRO A 149 -20.11 17.71 -33.85
N GLY A 150 -19.54 18.65 -33.05
CA GLY A 150 -20.26 19.39 -32.03
C GLY A 150 -19.32 20.04 -31.03
N SER A 151 -19.86 20.91 -30.17
CA SER A 151 -19.13 21.60 -29.11
C SER A 151 -19.27 20.90 -27.79
N LEU A 152 -18.17 20.84 -27.04
CA LEU A 152 -18.14 20.37 -25.67
C LEU A 152 -17.87 21.53 -24.72
N THR A 153 -18.73 21.71 -23.73
CA THR A 153 -18.56 22.69 -22.65
C THR A 153 -18.57 22.04 -21.28
N LEU A 154 -17.90 22.64 -20.32
CA LEU A 154 -17.91 22.25 -18.91
C LEU A 154 -18.61 23.39 -18.13
N THR A 155 -19.68 23.02 -17.43
CA THR A 155 -20.46 24.00 -16.63
C THR A 155 -20.34 23.68 -15.15
N TYR A 156 -19.95 24.64 -14.34
CA TYR A 156 -20.04 24.59 -12.88
C TYR A 156 -21.19 25.51 -12.41
N THR A 157 -22.11 24.93 -11.66
CA THR A 157 -23.26 25.66 -11.12
C THR A 157 -23.13 25.75 -9.60
N PRO A 158 -22.92 26.97 -9.02
CA PRO A 158 -22.89 27.16 -7.58
C PRO A 158 -24.23 26.79 -6.91
N THR A 159 -24.19 26.17 -5.75
CA THR A 159 -25.41 25.83 -4.99
C THR A 159 -25.96 26.97 -4.14
N ASP A 160 -25.18 28.01 -3.93
CA ASP A 160 -25.54 29.24 -3.19
C ASP A 160 -26.29 30.30 -4.05
N GLY A 161 -26.57 29.98 -5.30
CA GLY A 161 -27.26 30.88 -6.24
C GLY A 161 -26.32 31.87 -6.96
N GLY A 162 -25.01 31.66 -6.87
CA GLY A 162 -24.01 32.40 -7.68
C GLY A 162 -24.18 32.16 -9.20
N GLU A 163 -23.56 33.01 -10.02
CA GLU A 163 -23.57 32.82 -11.47
C GLU A 163 -22.84 31.53 -11.89
N PRO A 164 -23.42 30.73 -12.79
CA PRO A 164 -22.74 29.58 -13.36
C PRO A 164 -21.47 29.99 -14.12
N MET A 165 -20.43 29.13 -13.99
CA MET A 165 -19.22 29.24 -14.79
C MET A 165 -19.26 28.23 -15.91
N GLU A 166 -19.14 28.69 -17.14
CA GLU A 166 -19.13 27.87 -18.35
C GLU A 166 -17.77 28.00 -19.05
N LEU A 167 -17.17 26.85 -19.38
CA LEU A 167 -15.86 26.76 -20.02
C LEU A 167 -15.99 25.99 -21.33
N ASP A 168 -15.61 26.59 -22.43
CA ASP A 168 -15.46 25.90 -23.71
C ASP A 168 -14.29 24.96 -23.64
N VAL A 169 -14.54 23.67 -23.90
CA VAL A 169 -13.49 22.64 -23.88
C VAL A 169 -12.94 22.43 -25.28
N TYR A 170 -13.82 22.10 -26.26
CA TYR A 170 -13.38 21.84 -27.62
C TYR A 170 -14.56 21.77 -28.60
N ASP A 171 -14.32 22.27 -29.83
CA ASP A 171 -15.22 22.12 -30.96
C ASP A 171 -14.78 20.92 -31.82
N PHE A 172 -15.49 19.81 -31.70
CA PHE A 172 -15.16 18.56 -32.39
C PHE A 172 -15.56 18.68 -33.88
N PRO A 173 -14.62 18.53 -34.83
CA PRO A 173 -14.92 18.43 -36.25
C PRO A 173 -15.43 17.06 -36.67
N SER A 174 -15.25 16.04 -35.83
CA SER A 174 -15.67 14.67 -36.06
C SER A 174 -15.83 13.97 -34.70
N GLY A 175 -16.05 12.65 -34.69
CA GLY A 175 -16.07 11.87 -33.45
C GLY A 175 -14.73 11.91 -32.69
N GLY A 176 -14.79 11.63 -31.40
CA GLY A 176 -13.64 11.62 -30.50
C GLY A 176 -13.96 11.06 -29.13
N VAL A 177 -13.17 11.43 -28.13
CA VAL A 177 -13.40 11.08 -26.72
C VAL A 177 -13.24 12.32 -25.85
N ALA A 178 -13.93 12.35 -24.72
CA ALA A 178 -13.81 13.42 -23.74
C ALA A 178 -13.86 12.85 -22.33
N MET A 179 -13.20 13.54 -21.37
CA MET A 179 -13.18 13.16 -19.97
C MET A 179 -13.17 14.40 -19.09
N ALA A 180 -13.91 14.34 -17.98
CA ALA A 180 -13.81 15.29 -16.88
C ALA A 180 -13.37 14.54 -15.61
N MET A 181 -12.40 15.11 -14.88
CA MET A 181 -11.95 14.58 -13.59
C MET A 181 -11.93 15.70 -12.56
N TYR A 182 -11.92 15.34 -11.28
CA TYR A 182 -11.96 16.29 -10.17
C TYR A 182 -11.12 15.83 -8.98
N ASN A 183 -10.83 16.77 -8.09
CA ASN A 183 -10.32 16.51 -6.76
C ASN A 183 -10.89 17.53 -5.77
N LEU A 184 -10.67 17.33 -4.47
CA LEU A 184 -11.17 18.19 -3.41
C LEU A 184 -10.00 18.79 -2.63
N ASP A 185 -10.11 20.09 -2.28
CA ASP A 185 -9.09 20.79 -1.49
C ASP A 185 -8.75 20.07 -0.19
N GLU A 186 -9.75 19.61 0.57
CA GLU A 186 -9.51 18.92 1.83
C GLU A 186 -8.83 17.56 1.61
N SER A 187 -9.22 16.82 0.57
CA SER A 187 -8.55 15.57 0.22
C SER A 187 -7.08 15.79 -0.15
N ILE A 188 -6.76 16.88 -0.84
CA ILE A 188 -5.37 17.25 -1.17
C ILE A 188 -4.60 17.65 0.10
N ARG A 189 -5.22 18.43 1.01
CA ARG A 189 -4.61 18.78 2.31
C ARG A 189 -4.34 17.55 3.16
N ASP A 190 -5.28 16.61 3.19
CA ASP A 190 -5.13 15.34 3.91
C ASP A 190 -4.02 14.48 3.31
N PHE A 191 -3.89 14.47 2.00
CA PHE A 191 -2.76 13.82 1.31
C PHE A 191 -1.42 14.46 1.70
N ALA A 192 -1.37 15.79 1.80
CA ALA A 192 -0.17 16.49 2.27
C ALA A 192 0.15 16.11 3.72
N ARG A 193 -0.83 16.16 4.64
CA ARG A 193 -0.65 15.80 6.05
C ARG A 193 -0.13 14.38 6.22
N ALA A 194 -0.75 13.42 5.56
CA ALA A 194 -0.32 12.01 5.60
C ALA A 194 1.11 11.83 5.07
N SER A 195 1.44 12.48 3.94
CA SER A 195 2.78 12.38 3.34
C SER A 195 3.86 12.97 4.25
N MET A 196 3.60 14.12 4.89
CA MET A 196 4.53 14.75 5.82
C MET A 196 4.73 13.91 7.08
N ARG A 197 3.64 13.38 7.67
CA ARG A 197 3.73 12.46 8.82
C ARG A 197 4.56 11.24 8.50
N TYR A 198 4.29 10.60 7.35
CA TYR A 198 5.02 9.41 6.95
C TYR A 198 6.52 9.70 6.77
N GLY A 199 6.86 10.86 6.19
CA GLY A 199 8.25 11.31 6.08
C GLY A 199 8.93 11.49 7.45
N LEU A 200 8.25 12.14 8.42
CA LEU A 200 8.74 12.30 9.79
C LEU A 200 8.88 10.94 10.50
N ASP A 201 7.89 10.06 10.39
CA ASP A 201 7.90 8.73 11.00
C ASP A 201 9.05 7.86 10.49
N ARG A 202 9.41 8.02 9.22
CA ARG A 202 10.51 7.30 8.56
C ARG A 202 11.86 8.03 8.65
N GLY A 203 11.87 9.28 9.11
CA GLY A 203 13.08 10.10 9.17
C GLY A 203 13.66 10.42 7.79
N VAL A 204 12.81 10.65 6.78
CA VAL A 204 13.21 10.90 5.39
C VAL A 204 12.52 12.12 4.80
N PRO A 205 13.14 12.82 3.81
CA PRO A 205 12.52 13.94 3.11
C PRO A 205 11.30 13.51 2.29
N VAL A 206 10.45 14.50 1.96
CA VAL A 206 9.23 14.31 1.16
C VAL A 206 9.32 15.14 -0.11
N TYR A 207 9.02 14.51 -1.24
CA TYR A 207 8.91 15.15 -2.54
C TYR A 207 7.49 14.96 -3.10
N LEU A 208 6.80 16.07 -3.40
CA LEU A 208 5.58 16.04 -4.20
C LEU A 208 5.94 16.18 -5.67
N SER A 209 5.40 15.35 -6.55
CA SER A 209 5.53 15.56 -7.99
C SER A 209 4.19 15.84 -8.66
N THR A 210 4.20 16.79 -9.60
CA THR A 210 3.05 17.17 -10.43
C THR A 210 3.51 17.57 -11.83
N LYS A 211 2.57 17.84 -12.72
CA LYS A 211 2.83 18.47 -14.03
C LYS A 211 2.15 19.84 -14.12
N ASN A 212 2.33 20.68 -13.10
CA ASN A 212 1.67 21.97 -12.98
C ASN A 212 2.07 23.00 -14.09
N THR A 213 3.13 22.72 -14.83
CA THR A 213 3.50 23.51 -16.01
C THR A 213 2.53 23.33 -17.19
N ILE A 214 1.83 22.19 -17.23
CA ILE A 214 0.80 21.83 -18.22
C ILE A 214 -0.59 21.99 -17.60
N MET A 215 -0.88 21.27 -16.51
CA MET A 215 -2.15 21.36 -15.79
C MET A 215 -2.06 22.46 -14.72
N LYS A 216 -2.03 23.73 -15.19
CA LYS A 216 -1.69 24.89 -14.33
C LYS A 216 -2.65 25.07 -13.16
N ALA A 217 -3.96 24.93 -13.37
CA ALA A 217 -4.95 25.05 -12.33
C ALA A 217 -5.03 23.75 -11.49
N TYR A 218 -5.20 22.61 -12.14
CA TYR A 218 -5.42 21.34 -11.47
C TYR A 218 -4.21 20.91 -10.62
N ASP A 219 -3.06 20.74 -11.23
CA ASP A 219 -1.84 20.33 -10.55
C ASP A 219 -1.23 21.48 -9.73
N GLY A 220 -1.45 22.73 -10.14
CA GLY A 220 -1.09 23.92 -9.37
C GLY A 220 -1.78 23.93 -8.00
N ARG A 221 -3.05 23.49 -7.93
CA ARG A 221 -3.78 23.40 -6.67
C ARG A 221 -3.13 22.40 -5.70
N PHE A 222 -2.69 21.24 -6.19
CA PHE A 222 -1.90 20.27 -5.38
C PHE A 222 -0.63 20.91 -4.83
N LYS A 223 0.16 21.55 -5.68
CA LYS A 223 1.41 22.22 -5.30
C LYS A 223 1.17 23.27 -4.21
N ASP A 224 0.17 24.13 -4.40
CA ASP A 224 -0.09 25.24 -3.48
C ASP A 224 -0.62 24.75 -2.13
N LEU A 225 -1.57 23.81 -2.11
CA LEU A 225 -2.11 23.26 -0.87
C LEU A 225 -1.08 22.43 -0.08
N PHE A 226 -0.19 21.71 -0.75
CA PHE A 226 0.93 21.04 -0.09
C PHE A 226 1.88 22.05 0.59
N ALA A 227 2.22 23.14 -0.11
CA ALA A 227 3.05 24.20 0.46
C ALA A 227 2.38 24.87 1.68
N GLU A 228 1.09 25.19 1.57
CA GLU A 228 0.33 25.75 2.70
C GLU A 228 0.34 24.84 3.93
N VAL A 229 0.05 23.55 3.75
CA VAL A 229 0.04 22.56 4.84
C VAL A 229 1.44 22.41 5.44
N PHE A 230 2.47 22.30 4.60
CA PHE A 230 3.84 22.19 5.06
C PHE A 230 4.26 23.39 5.92
N ASP A 231 4.07 24.61 5.40
CA ASP A 231 4.49 25.84 6.09
C ASP A 231 3.72 26.06 7.39
N ALA A 232 2.41 25.74 7.42
CA ALA A 232 1.56 25.98 8.57
C ALA A 232 1.67 24.90 9.66
N GLU A 233 1.84 23.62 9.26
CA GLU A 233 1.65 22.50 10.20
C GLU A 233 2.94 21.67 10.43
N PHE A 234 3.90 21.60 9.50
CA PHE A 234 5.00 20.64 9.55
C PHE A 234 6.41 21.24 9.51
N LYS A 235 6.56 22.47 9.05
CA LYS A 235 7.88 23.08 8.84
C LYS A 235 8.77 23.01 10.08
N ALA A 236 8.24 23.32 11.26
CA ALA A 236 9.02 23.30 12.50
C ALA A 236 9.53 21.90 12.86
N ASP A 237 8.71 20.86 12.64
CA ASP A 237 9.10 19.48 12.93
C ASP A 237 10.12 18.96 11.92
N PHE A 238 9.98 19.33 10.64
CA PHE A 238 10.95 19.01 9.58
C PHE A 238 12.30 19.68 9.84
N ASP A 239 12.29 20.99 10.17
CA ASP A 239 13.51 21.73 10.50
C ASP A 239 14.22 21.10 11.72
N LYS A 240 13.48 20.72 12.76
CA LYS A 240 14.01 20.02 13.95
C LYS A 240 14.60 18.65 13.63
N ALA A 241 13.98 17.92 12.69
CA ALA A 241 14.43 16.61 12.25
C ALA A 241 15.56 16.68 11.21
N GLY A 242 15.89 17.87 10.68
CA GLY A 242 16.86 18.05 9.60
C GLY A 242 16.35 17.50 8.25
N LEU A 243 15.03 17.48 8.06
CA LEU A 243 14.39 16.97 6.86
C LEU A 243 13.88 18.11 5.97
N THR A 244 13.59 17.80 4.70
CA THR A 244 13.11 18.77 3.71
C THR A 244 11.83 18.30 3.04
N TYR A 245 11.02 19.27 2.59
CA TYR A 245 9.94 19.08 1.64
C TYR A 245 10.24 19.89 0.37
N GLU A 246 10.05 19.29 -0.80
CA GLU A 246 10.16 19.95 -2.08
C GLU A 246 9.04 19.51 -3.04
N HIS A 247 8.57 20.45 -3.87
CA HIS A 247 7.77 20.15 -5.05
C HIS A 247 8.68 20.07 -6.29
N ARG A 248 8.48 19.06 -7.13
CA ARG A 248 9.18 18.86 -8.39
C ARG A 248 8.22 18.55 -9.53
N LEU A 249 8.62 18.86 -10.76
CA LEU A 249 7.91 18.32 -11.94
C LEU A 249 8.12 16.81 -12.00
N ILE A 250 7.08 16.07 -12.41
CA ILE A 250 7.12 14.60 -12.38
C ILE A 250 8.24 14.01 -13.25
N ASP A 251 8.50 14.59 -14.41
CA ASP A 251 9.60 14.19 -15.30
C ASP A 251 10.98 14.43 -14.66
N ASP A 252 11.17 15.56 -13.97
CA ASP A 252 12.37 15.80 -13.18
C ASP A 252 12.50 14.82 -12.01
N MET A 253 11.40 14.55 -11.30
CA MET A 253 11.43 13.61 -10.20
C MET A 253 11.73 12.17 -10.66
N VAL A 254 11.23 11.74 -11.82
CA VAL A 254 11.62 10.46 -12.43
C VAL A 254 13.12 10.43 -12.72
N ALA A 255 13.67 11.51 -13.28
CA ALA A 255 15.10 11.61 -13.54
C ALA A 255 15.94 11.60 -12.24
N CYS A 256 15.45 12.25 -11.18
CA CYS A 256 16.06 12.20 -9.85
C CYS A 256 16.01 10.78 -9.27
N ALA A 257 14.86 10.12 -9.34
CA ALA A 257 14.68 8.76 -8.82
C ALA A 257 15.68 7.77 -9.46
N MET A 258 15.94 7.90 -10.75
CA MET A 258 16.91 7.05 -11.45
C MET A 258 18.38 7.32 -11.06
N LYS A 259 18.68 8.49 -10.48
CA LYS A 259 20.05 8.92 -10.14
C LYS A 259 20.35 8.85 -8.65
N TRP A 260 19.33 8.99 -7.80
CA TRP A 260 19.47 9.01 -6.35
C TRP A 260 19.47 7.59 -5.78
N GLU A 261 20.01 7.47 -4.58
CA GLU A 261 20.09 6.17 -3.88
C GLU A 261 18.78 5.71 -3.22
N GLY A 262 17.73 6.54 -3.22
CA GLY A 262 16.51 6.34 -2.43
C GLY A 262 16.55 7.08 -1.09
N GLY A 263 15.74 6.64 -0.14
CA GLY A 263 15.65 7.23 1.20
C GLY A 263 14.75 8.47 1.23
N TYR A 264 13.61 8.43 0.57
CA TYR A 264 12.62 9.53 0.56
C TYR A 264 11.19 9.03 0.33
N VAL A 265 10.22 9.85 0.72
CA VAL A 265 8.82 9.70 0.31
C VAL A 265 8.60 10.48 -0.99
N TRP A 266 8.06 9.80 -1.98
CA TRP A 266 7.59 10.40 -3.23
C TRP A 266 6.08 10.43 -3.25
N ALA A 267 5.50 11.61 -2.94
CA ALA A 267 4.07 11.85 -2.97
C ALA A 267 3.60 12.07 -4.42
N CYS A 268 2.69 11.21 -4.86
CA CYS A 268 2.18 11.16 -6.23
C CYS A 268 0.67 11.28 -6.26
N LYS A 269 0.13 11.98 -7.26
CA LYS A 269 -1.30 11.93 -7.57
C LYS A 269 -1.74 10.49 -7.88
N ASN A 270 -3.04 10.26 -7.97
CA ASN A 270 -3.62 8.92 -8.01
C ASN A 270 -3.01 8.02 -9.09
N TYR A 271 -3.08 8.41 -10.35
CA TYR A 271 -2.54 7.63 -11.47
C TYR A 271 -1.01 7.54 -11.43
N ASP A 272 -0.34 8.67 -11.18
CA ASP A 272 1.13 8.71 -11.09
C ASP A 272 1.63 7.75 -10.00
N GLY A 273 0.97 7.73 -8.84
CA GLY A 273 1.30 6.85 -7.72
C GLY A 273 1.06 5.37 -8.02
N ASP A 274 0.01 5.05 -8.78
CA ASP A 274 -0.25 3.69 -9.22
C ASP A 274 0.91 3.18 -10.11
N VAL A 275 1.24 3.94 -11.15
CA VAL A 275 2.30 3.57 -12.10
C VAL A 275 3.69 3.57 -11.45
N GLN A 276 4.00 4.60 -10.65
CA GLN A 276 5.34 4.70 -10.02
C GLN A 276 5.55 3.67 -8.93
N SER A 277 4.52 3.26 -8.19
CA SER A 277 4.68 2.19 -7.20
C SER A 277 5.09 0.86 -7.83
N ASP A 278 4.51 0.50 -8.97
CA ASP A 278 4.88 -0.71 -9.70
C ASP A 278 6.27 -0.58 -10.36
N THR A 279 6.59 0.59 -10.92
CA THR A 279 7.91 0.86 -11.48
C THR A 279 9.00 0.71 -10.41
N VAL A 280 8.80 1.29 -9.23
CA VAL A 280 9.74 1.20 -8.10
C VAL A 280 9.84 -0.25 -7.61
N ALA A 281 8.71 -0.97 -7.48
CA ALA A 281 8.72 -2.37 -7.07
C ALA A 281 9.59 -3.24 -8.00
N GLN A 282 9.42 -3.08 -9.32
CA GLN A 282 10.24 -3.78 -10.31
C GLN A 282 11.72 -3.36 -10.23
N GLY A 283 11.97 -2.09 -10.04
CA GLY A 283 13.34 -1.57 -9.89
C GLY A 283 14.09 -2.16 -8.69
N PHE A 284 13.37 -2.47 -7.60
CA PHE A 284 13.91 -3.17 -6.43
C PHE A 284 13.93 -4.71 -6.57
N GLY A 285 13.41 -5.25 -7.68
CA GLY A 285 13.56 -6.64 -8.08
C GLY A 285 12.30 -7.50 -7.98
N SER A 286 11.34 -7.20 -7.09
CA SER A 286 10.14 -8.02 -6.94
C SER A 286 9.00 -7.29 -6.24
N LEU A 287 7.78 -7.44 -6.76
CA LEU A 287 6.56 -7.01 -6.08
C LEU A 287 6.34 -7.78 -4.75
N GLY A 288 6.86 -9.01 -4.64
CA GLY A 288 6.85 -9.80 -3.40
C GLY A 288 7.72 -9.21 -2.27
N LEU A 289 8.49 -8.15 -2.56
CA LEU A 289 9.27 -7.36 -1.60
C LEU A 289 8.71 -5.94 -1.43
N MET A 290 7.41 -5.75 -1.60
CA MET A 290 6.74 -4.46 -1.45
C MET A 290 5.66 -4.54 -0.37
N THR A 291 5.73 -3.63 0.60
CA THR A 291 4.67 -3.42 1.59
C THR A 291 3.70 -2.35 1.12
N SER A 292 2.48 -2.38 1.64
CA SER A 292 1.45 -1.36 1.42
C SER A 292 0.84 -0.99 2.77
N VAL A 293 0.85 0.30 3.09
CA VAL A 293 0.26 0.83 4.32
C VAL A 293 -0.68 1.97 3.96
N LEU A 294 -1.95 1.81 4.29
CA LEU A 294 -2.91 2.92 4.31
C LEU A 294 -2.79 3.64 5.65
N MET A 295 -2.62 4.95 5.63
CA MET A 295 -2.60 5.79 6.84
C MET A 295 -3.55 6.97 6.68
N THR A 296 -4.40 7.20 7.71
CA THR A 296 -5.25 8.39 7.77
C THR A 296 -4.44 9.65 8.02
N PRO A 297 -4.94 10.84 7.62
CA PRO A 297 -4.19 12.10 7.72
C PRO A 297 -3.78 12.47 9.14
N ASP A 298 -4.55 12.05 10.14
CA ASP A 298 -4.24 12.26 11.55
C ASP A 298 -3.28 11.21 12.14
N GLY A 299 -2.93 10.19 11.35
CA GLY A 299 -2.05 9.09 11.75
C GLY A 299 -2.65 8.14 12.80
N LYS A 300 -3.96 8.22 13.07
CA LYS A 300 -4.63 7.42 14.11
C LYS A 300 -5.20 6.11 13.61
N THR A 301 -5.30 5.94 12.30
CA THR A 301 -5.80 4.70 11.70
C THR A 301 -4.82 4.25 10.62
N VAL A 302 -4.42 2.97 10.73
CA VAL A 302 -3.49 2.33 9.80
C VAL A 302 -4.02 0.96 9.42
N GLU A 303 -3.95 0.65 8.13
CA GLU A 303 -4.16 -0.69 7.61
C GLU A 303 -2.93 -1.10 6.81
N ALA A 304 -2.32 -2.24 7.18
CA ALA A 304 -1.12 -2.76 6.54
C ALA A 304 -1.42 -4.05 5.76
N GLU A 305 -1.00 -4.10 4.49
CA GLU A 305 -1.20 -5.24 3.61
C GLU A 305 0.05 -5.54 2.78
N ALA A 306 0.11 -6.72 2.15
CA ALA A 306 1.06 -6.99 1.09
C ALA A 306 0.61 -6.31 -0.21
N ALA A 307 1.54 -5.77 -0.99
CA ALA A 307 1.22 -5.07 -2.24
C ALA A 307 0.98 -6.01 -3.44
N HIS A 308 0.87 -7.32 -3.22
CA HIS A 308 0.62 -8.32 -4.26
C HIS A 308 -0.75 -8.98 -4.09
N GLY A 309 -1.17 -9.74 -5.12
CA GLY A 309 -2.44 -10.48 -5.12
C GLY A 309 -2.36 -11.83 -4.41
N THR A 310 -3.38 -12.67 -4.62
CA THR A 310 -3.64 -13.92 -3.89
C THR A 310 -2.79 -15.12 -4.34
N VAL A 311 -1.95 -14.96 -5.37
CA VAL A 311 -1.02 -15.99 -5.91
C VAL A 311 -1.76 -17.26 -6.36
N THR A 312 -2.77 -17.09 -7.20
CA THR A 312 -3.66 -18.14 -7.72
C THR A 312 -2.90 -19.35 -8.29
N ARG A 313 -1.84 -19.12 -9.07
CA ARG A 313 -1.08 -20.23 -9.70
C ARG A 313 -0.50 -21.19 -8.67
N HIS A 314 0.06 -20.69 -7.56
CA HIS A 314 0.58 -21.53 -6.48
C HIS A 314 -0.55 -22.17 -5.68
N TYR A 315 -1.69 -21.49 -5.52
CA TYR A 315 -2.87 -22.08 -4.91
C TYR A 315 -3.35 -23.32 -5.67
N ARG A 316 -3.41 -23.25 -7.03
CA ARG A 316 -3.76 -24.41 -7.85
C ARG A 316 -2.78 -25.57 -7.69
N GLN A 317 -1.48 -25.29 -7.54
CA GLN A 317 -0.48 -26.34 -7.24
C GLN A 317 -0.69 -26.94 -5.85
N HIS A 318 -0.98 -26.10 -4.86
CA HIS A 318 -1.26 -26.55 -3.50
C HIS A 318 -2.50 -27.45 -3.44
N GLN A 319 -3.59 -27.12 -4.13
CA GLN A 319 -4.79 -27.95 -4.25
C GLN A 319 -4.49 -29.33 -4.85
N GLN A 320 -3.46 -29.45 -5.69
CA GLN A 320 -2.98 -30.71 -6.25
C GLN A 320 -2.03 -31.48 -5.32
N GLY A 321 -1.83 -31.02 -4.10
CA GLY A 321 -0.90 -31.63 -3.15
C GLY A 321 0.58 -31.41 -3.47
N LYS A 322 0.91 -30.48 -4.38
CA LYS A 322 2.29 -30.18 -4.75
C LYS A 322 2.90 -29.17 -3.76
N PRO A 323 4.18 -29.36 -3.39
CA PRO A 323 4.88 -28.34 -2.58
C PRO A 323 5.00 -27.05 -3.36
N THR A 324 4.85 -25.91 -2.65
CA THR A 324 4.96 -24.58 -3.22
C THR A 324 6.08 -23.79 -2.53
N SER A 325 6.73 -22.94 -3.30
CA SER A 325 7.71 -21.97 -2.80
C SER A 325 7.17 -20.57 -3.10
N THR A 326 6.21 -20.15 -2.29
CA THR A 326 5.59 -18.83 -2.34
C THR A 326 6.23 -17.93 -1.31
N ASN A 327 6.65 -16.74 -1.74
CA ASN A 327 7.32 -15.78 -0.87
C ASN A 327 6.35 -15.19 0.17
N PRO A 328 6.58 -15.39 1.48
CA PRO A 328 5.71 -14.87 2.54
C PRO A 328 6.14 -13.50 3.05
N ILE A 329 7.26 -12.92 2.56
CA ILE A 329 7.92 -11.77 3.17
C ILE A 329 6.99 -10.56 3.26
N ALA A 330 6.32 -10.19 2.16
CA ALA A 330 5.41 -9.05 2.18
C ALA A 330 4.23 -9.23 3.14
N SER A 331 3.73 -10.47 3.31
CA SER A 331 2.69 -10.79 4.30
C SER A 331 3.22 -10.74 5.74
N ILE A 332 4.46 -11.17 5.99
CA ILE A 332 5.12 -11.00 7.29
C ILE A 332 5.24 -9.51 7.62
N PHE A 333 5.68 -8.71 6.64
CA PHE A 333 5.83 -7.26 6.82
C PHE A 333 4.48 -6.53 6.98
N ALA A 334 3.38 -7.04 6.41
CA ALA A 334 2.05 -6.53 6.72
C ALA A 334 1.73 -6.66 8.22
N TRP A 335 2.01 -7.82 8.82
CA TRP A 335 1.88 -8.03 10.26
C TRP A 335 2.80 -7.13 11.06
N THR A 336 4.07 -7.06 10.73
CA THR A 336 5.07 -6.28 11.50
C THR A 336 4.82 -4.78 11.41
N ARG A 337 4.41 -4.26 10.24
CA ARG A 337 4.03 -2.84 10.09
C ARG A 337 2.81 -2.49 10.95
N GLY A 338 1.77 -3.32 10.93
CA GLY A 338 0.61 -3.14 11.82
C GLY A 338 0.99 -3.19 13.29
N LEU A 339 1.81 -4.14 13.70
CA LEU A 339 2.28 -4.29 15.09
C LEU A 339 3.17 -3.13 15.54
N ASP A 340 4.07 -2.63 14.69
CA ASP A 340 4.89 -1.45 15.00
C ASP A 340 4.03 -0.22 15.22
N TYR A 341 3.04 0.03 14.36
CA TYR A 341 2.06 1.11 14.58
C TYR A 341 1.26 0.89 15.86
N ARG A 342 0.81 -0.34 16.17
CA ARG A 342 0.11 -0.66 17.41
C ARG A 342 0.97 -0.35 18.64
N GLY A 343 2.22 -0.80 18.63
CA GLY A 343 3.18 -0.55 19.71
C GLY A 343 3.41 0.95 19.95
N ARG A 344 3.60 1.72 18.88
CA ARG A 344 3.79 3.17 18.96
C ARG A 344 2.54 3.91 19.47
N MET A 345 1.37 3.57 18.95
CA MET A 345 0.10 4.18 19.37
C MET A 345 -0.24 3.87 20.83
N ASP A 346 0.11 2.68 21.31
CA ASP A 346 -0.17 2.24 22.67
C ASP A 346 0.90 2.64 23.70
N GLY A 347 2.05 3.14 23.25
CA GLY A 347 3.22 3.38 24.08
C GLY A 347 3.81 2.09 24.67
N THR A 348 3.78 0.99 23.91
CA THR A 348 4.31 -0.33 24.26
C THR A 348 5.52 -0.66 23.36
N PRO A 349 6.72 -0.16 23.70
CA PRO A 349 7.91 -0.28 22.84
C PRO A 349 8.30 -1.74 22.57
N GLU A 350 8.03 -2.66 23.49
CA GLU A 350 8.30 -4.10 23.33
C GLU A 350 7.55 -4.72 22.15
N VAL A 351 6.36 -4.21 21.79
CA VAL A 351 5.62 -4.64 20.61
C VAL A 351 6.30 -4.14 19.33
N SER A 352 6.75 -2.89 19.33
CA SER A 352 7.52 -2.33 18.21
C SER A 352 8.88 -3.02 18.03
N GLU A 353 9.59 -3.31 19.13
CA GLU A 353 10.86 -4.04 19.11
C GLU A 353 10.70 -5.45 18.56
N PHE A 354 9.63 -6.15 18.95
CA PHE A 354 9.30 -7.47 18.36
C PHE A 354 9.10 -7.37 16.85
N ALA A 355 8.27 -6.41 16.40
CA ALA A 355 7.99 -6.21 14.98
C ALA A 355 9.27 -5.94 14.18
N GLN A 356 10.12 -5.02 14.65
CA GLN A 356 11.40 -4.68 14.03
C GLN A 356 12.40 -5.86 14.06
N THR A 357 12.38 -6.64 15.13
CA THR A 357 13.22 -7.84 15.23
C THR A 357 12.81 -8.89 14.20
N LEU A 358 11.51 -9.13 14.02
CA LEU A 358 11.01 -10.06 13.01
C LEU A 358 11.36 -9.61 11.59
N GLU A 359 11.22 -8.30 11.28
CA GLU A 359 11.64 -7.73 9.98
C GLU A 359 13.14 -7.98 9.73
N ARG A 360 13.97 -7.62 10.68
CA ARG A 360 15.42 -7.82 10.60
C ARG A 360 15.78 -9.29 10.42
N VAL A 361 15.22 -10.19 11.22
CA VAL A 361 15.45 -11.65 11.11
C VAL A 361 15.01 -12.18 9.74
N CYS A 362 13.90 -11.70 9.21
CA CYS A 362 13.43 -12.07 7.88
C CYS A 362 14.45 -11.68 6.79
N ILE A 363 14.97 -10.47 6.83
CA ILE A 363 16.01 -9.96 5.92
C ILE A 363 17.30 -10.78 6.07
N GLU A 364 17.81 -10.93 7.30
CA GLU A 364 19.05 -11.69 7.60
C GLU A 364 18.94 -13.15 7.17
N THR A 365 17.76 -13.76 7.22
CA THR A 365 17.53 -15.14 6.76
C THR A 365 17.72 -15.22 5.25
N VAL A 366 17.20 -14.28 4.47
CA VAL A 366 17.43 -14.22 3.01
C VAL A 366 18.91 -13.95 2.70
N GLU A 367 19.53 -13.01 3.41
CA GLU A 367 20.96 -12.68 3.24
C GLU A 367 21.88 -13.86 3.55
N SER A 368 21.46 -14.78 4.43
CA SER A 368 22.18 -16.02 4.71
C SER A 368 22.09 -17.07 3.59
N GLY A 369 21.33 -16.80 2.52
CA GLY A 369 21.12 -17.70 1.39
C GLY A 369 19.89 -18.61 1.52
N LYS A 370 19.08 -18.49 2.58
CA LYS A 370 17.81 -19.20 2.76
C LYS A 370 16.65 -18.33 2.26
N MET A 371 16.02 -18.76 1.18
CA MET A 371 14.99 -17.95 0.52
C MET A 371 14.03 -18.80 -0.29
N THR A 372 12.92 -18.21 -0.74
CA THR A 372 11.98 -18.84 -1.66
C THR A 372 12.46 -18.77 -3.11
N LYS A 373 11.86 -19.57 -3.97
CA LYS A 373 12.29 -19.80 -5.37
C LYS A 373 12.31 -18.52 -6.19
N ASP A 374 11.34 -17.63 -6.02
CA ASP A 374 11.25 -16.35 -6.72
C ASP A 374 12.51 -15.49 -6.48
N LEU A 375 12.95 -15.40 -5.21
CA LEU A 375 14.15 -14.64 -4.85
C LEU A 375 15.44 -15.34 -5.30
N ALA A 376 15.49 -16.66 -5.18
CA ALA A 376 16.64 -17.43 -5.63
C ALA A 376 16.91 -17.24 -7.12
N LEU A 377 15.86 -17.27 -7.94
CA LEU A 377 15.96 -17.04 -9.39
C LEU A 377 16.43 -15.63 -9.78
N LEU A 378 16.25 -14.63 -8.91
CA LEU A 378 16.82 -13.30 -9.12
C LEU A 378 18.34 -13.29 -8.95
N ILE A 379 18.88 -14.17 -8.11
CA ILE A 379 20.34 -14.27 -7.88
C ILE A 379 21.00 -15.10 -8.99
N SER A 380 20.57 -16.35 -9.15
CA SER A 380 21.04 -17.24 -10.23
C SER A 380 20.15 -18.47 -10.38
N ALA A 381 20.27 -19.18 -11.51
CA ALA A 381 19.52 -20.42 -11.75
C ALA A 381 19.93 -21.56 -10.78
N ASP A 382 21.14 -21.51 -10.23
CA ASP A 382 21.71 -22.53 -9.35
C ASP A 382 21.56 -22.20 -7.87
N GLN A 383 20.97 -21.04 -7.52
CA GLN A 383 20.74 -20.65 -6.12
C GLN A 383 19.76 -21.62 -5.47
N PRO A 384 20.14 -22.31 -4.36
CA PRO A 384 19.20 -23.14 -3.62
C PRO A 384 18.01 -22.34 -3.09
N PHE A 385 16.86 -22.97 -3.02
CA PHE A 385 15.66 -22.36 -2.47
C PHE A 385 14.93 -23.32 -1.54
N GLN A 386 14.05 -22.78 -0.72
CA GLN A 386 13.21 -23.47 0.24
C GLN A 386 11.74 -23.42 -0.19
N THR A 387 10.94 -24.40 0.22
CA THR A 387 9.48 -24.29 0.21
C THR A 387 9.04 -23.18 1.18
N THR A 388 7.81 -22.75 1.08
CA THR A 388 7.25 -21.73 2.00
C THR A 388 7.37 -22.17 3.47
N GLN A 389 7.03 -23.42 3.77
CA GLN A 389 7.11 -23.96 5.15
C GLN A 389 8.54 -24.03 5.67
N GLU A 390 9.48 -24.51 4.86
CA GLU A 390 10.90 -24.55 5.24
C GLU A 390 11.48 -23.16 5.48
N PHE A 391 11.08 -22.20 4.67
CA PHE A 391 11.52 -20.80 4.82
C PHE A 391 10.95 -20.18 6.09
N LEU A 392 9.64 -20.35 6.37
CA LEU A 392 9.02 -19.90 7.62
C LEU A 392 9.65 -20.57 8.85
N ALA A 393 9.96 -21.87 8.79
CA ALA A 393 10.68 -22.57 9.87
C ALA A 393 12.09 -21.99 10.09
N SER A 394 12.81 -21.63 9.01
CA SER A 394 14.11 -20.97 9.10
C SER A 394 14.02 -19.59 9.75
N ILE A 395 12.97 -18.82 9.45
CA ILE A 395 12.71 -17.52 10.08
C ILE A 395 12.39 -17.70 11.56
N ASP A 396 11.52 -18.66 11.92
CA ASP A 396 11.16 -18.92 13.32
C ASP A 396 12.38 -19.34 14.16
N GLU A 397 13.22 -20.24 13.64
CA GLU A 397 14.48 -20.65 14.31
C GLU A 397 15.38 -19.43 14.60
N ASN A 398 15.52 -18.54 13.64
CA ASN A 398 16.33 -17.33 13.79
C ASN A 398 15.67 -16.31 14.73
N LEU A 399 14.34 -16.19 14.69
CA LEU A 399 13.57 -15.32 15.59
C LEU A 399 13.70 -15.80 17.05
N GLN A 400 13.59 -17.11 17.32
CA GLN A 400 13.81 -17.67 18.65
C GLN A 400 15.21 -17.32 19.21
N LYS A 401 16.25 -17.41 18.35
CA LYS A 401 17.61 -17.02 18.74
C LYS A 401 17.75 -15.52 19.02
N ALA A 402 17.07 -14.69 18.24
CA ALA A 402 17.10 -13.25 18.42
C ALA A 402 16.36 -12.80 19.69
N MET A 403 15.22 -13.43 19.98
CA MET A 403 14.40 -13.14 21.16
C MET A 403 14.96 -13.72 22.47
N ALA A 404 15.93 -14.66 22.41
CA ALA A 404 16.58 -15.25 23.58
C ALA A 404 17.72 -14.39 24.14
N LYS A 405 18.14 -13.35 23.42
CA LYS A 405 19.18 -12.40 23.81
C LYS A 405 18.58 -11.23 24.58
#